data_5c4acc7b8ce4239e429dff4c67a6c6ec
#
_entry.id   5c4acc7b8ce4239e429dff4c67a6c6ec
#
_cell.length_a   1.000
_cell.length_b   1.000
_cell.length_c   1.000
_cell.angle_alpha   90.00
_cell.angle_beta   90.00
_cell.angle_gamma   90.00
#
_symmetry.space_group_name_H-M   'P 1'
#
loop_
_entity.id
_entity.type
_entity.pdbx_description
1 polymer ?
#
loop_
_entity_poly.entity_id
_entity_poly.type
_entity_poly.pdbx_seq_one_letter_code
_entity_poly.pdbx_strand_id
1 'polypeptide(L)'
;MRKGILLKTAALAMAVVMTFSCSIIAFASEDVDYTINNPYSGVDFGNWDQYKADLHCHTTASDGDVDMDVMIEEHYTQGYDVLALTDHGITSKGWTTVSSRNYFKIALSIADGKLRQITPLTEQRYNEITTGVGRNGRGMIEVPLGIEQNPTSLNNAHVNSWCTEYGDGVVGGTSNYDEVIRNVDETGGLSVINHPGEYTKAKEESCQADAYDESDSWYDYVINKFANILINYESCIGIDINSKKDGRTKYDRKLWDILLQKVIPTGRNVFAIATTDAHQLDKVGCAWTDLCMPENTAENVRACLQNGSFFAVSRYIKNSEELAQFSLETGIDWGTEFEQENRDGSIPAPKATNVIVNETDDTITLNVDHALTVHWIADGKVIAVGNTIDLDDFSDEIGSYVRAEAFGHGGVLYTQAFTLDYDGAPESNVKTTFDFGNILAELKHFIIEVCTSIPLGKEVYDFLVKPVTE
;
A
#
# COMPACT_ATOMS: atom_id res chain seq x y z
N MET A 1 27.31 -10.73 -67.39
CA MET A 1 26.01 -10.07 -67.44
C MET A 1 24.99 -10.54 -66.37
N ARG A 2 24.99 -11.77 -65.87
CA ARG A 2 24.00 -12.24 -64.86
C ARG A 2 24.19 -11.72 -63.41
N LYS A 3 25.40 -11.34 -62.98
CA LYS A 3 25.64 -10.83 -61.64
C LYS A 3 25.21 -9.38 -61.41
N GLY A 4 25.12 -8.56 -62.45
CA GLY A 4 24.70 -7.16 -62.32
C GLY A 4 23.18 -6.94 -62.24
N ILE A 5 22.41 -7.91 -62.72
CA ILE A 5 20.94 -7.86 -62.67
C ILE A 5 20.41 -8.27 -61.28
N LEU A 6 21.07 -9.25 -60.63
CA LEU A 6 20.72 -9.69 -59.28
C LEU A 6 20.97 -8.58 -58.21
N LEU A 7 22.03 -7.79 -58.36
CA LEU A 7 22.34 -6.71 -57.41
C LEU A 7 21.33 -5.53 -57.57
N LYS A 8 20.86 -5.25 -58.80
CA LYS A 8 19.88 -4.18 -59.03
C LYS A 8 18.47 -4.55 -58.55
N THR A 9 18.11 -5.82 -58.64
CA THR A 9 16.83 -6.31 -58.10
C THR A 9 16.83 -6.38 -56.57
N ALA A 10 17.95 -6.72 -55.95
CA ALA A 10 18.08 -6.70 -54.48
C ALA A 10 18.05 -5.26 -53.89
N ALA A 11 18.69 -4.30 -54.59
CA ALA A 11 18.65 -2.90 -54.19
C ALA A 11 17.26 -2.25 -54.36
N LEU A 12 16.50 -2.65 -55.42
CA LEU A 12 15.15 -2.19 -55.64
C LEU A 12 14.16 -2.80 -54.63
N ALA A 13 14.34 -4.07 -54.25
CA ALA A 13 13.54 -4.73 -53.18
C ALA A 13 13.81 -4.15 -51.80
N MET A 14 15.06 -3.80 -51.45
CA MET A 14 15.39 -3.11 -50.22
C MET A 14 14.87 -1.66 -50.16
N ALA A 15 14.89 -0.93 -51.31
CA ALA A 15 14.32 0.41 -51.35
C ALA A 15 12.79 0.41 -51.25
N VAL A 16 12.10 -0.62 -51.74
CA VAL A 16 10.64 -0.77 -51.61
C VAL A 16 10.28 -1.21 -50.19
N VAL A 17 11.10 -2.01 -49.50
CA VAL A 17 10.87 -2.38 -48.09
C VAL A 17 11.13 -1.19 -47.17
N MET A 18 12.13 -0.33 -47.48
CA MET A 18 12.39 0.88 -46.66
C MET A 18 11.35 2.01 -46.90
N THR A 19 10.66 2.03 -48.04
CA THR A 19 9.62 3.03 -48.30
C THR A 19 8.23 2.62 -47.78
N PHE A 20 8.03 1.33 -47.47
CA PHE A 20 6.80 0.89 -46.78
C PHE A 20 6.89 0.92 -45.25
N SER A 21 8.10 1.11 -44.69
CA SER A 21 8.30 1.21 -43.22
C SER A 21 8.19 2.65 -42.68
N CYS A 22 7.87 3.65 -43.51
CA CYS A 22 7.73 5.04 -43.07
C CYS A 22 6.37 5.65 -43.42
N SER A 23 5.33 4.84 -43.50
CA SER A 23 3.97 5.33 -43.36
C SER A 23 3.46 4.83 -41.99
N ILE A 24 4.06 5.29 -40.94
CA ILE A 24 3.32 5.49 -39.69
C ILE A 24 2.33 6.59 -40.10
N ILE A 25 1.09 6.21 -40.40
CA ILE A 25 -0.05 7.09 -40.28
C ILE A 25 -0.03 7.39 -38.78
N ALA A 26 0.55 8.52 -38.37
CA ALA A 26 0.19 9.14 -37.14
C ALA A 26 -1.32 9.42 -37.31
N PHE A 27 -2.16 8.57 -36.79
CA PHE A 27 -3.47 8.99 -36.34
C PHE A 27 -3.14 10.10 -35.35
N ALA A 28 -3.53 11.32 -35.64
CA ALA A 28 -3.59 12.34 -34.61
C ALA A 28 -4.45 11.70 -33.53
N SER A 29 -3.89 11.51 -32.34
CA SER A 29 -4.68 11.21 -31.14
C SER A 29 -5.77 12.26 -31.09
N GLU A 30 -6.99 11.91 -30.78
CA GLU A 30 -8.02 12.90 -30.50
C GLU A 30 -7.50 13.75 -29.34
N ASP A 31 -7.56 15.08 -29.52
CA ASP A 31 -7.25 16.05 -28.46
C ASP A 31 -8.36 15.89 -27.38
N VAL A 32 -8.05 15.18 -26.32
CA VAL A 32 -8.98 14.88 -25.22
C VAL A 32 -8.70 15.85 -24.09
N ASP A 33 -9.67 16.66 -23.72
CA ASP A 33 -9.58 17.63 -22.61
C ASP A 33 -9.70 16.88 -21.27
N TYR A 34 -8.58 16.63 -20.60
CA TYR A 34 -8.51 15.93 -19.32
C TYR A 34 -8.57 16.89 -18.15
N THR A 35 -9.47 16.64 -17.20
CA THR A 35 -9.35 17.19 -15.84
C THR A 35 -8.51 16.24 -15.01
N ILE A 36 -7.31 16.67 -14.60
CA ILE A 36 -6.32 15.84 -13.91
C ILE A 36 -6.38 16.08 -12.39
N ASN A 37 -6.95 15.15 -11.63
CA ASN A 37 -6.93 15.24 -10.18
C ASN A 37 -5.58 14.75 -9.64
N ASN A 38 -4.77 15.68 -9.20
CA ASN A 38 -3.42 15.44 -8.71
C ASN A 38 -3.41 15.28 -7.17
N PRO A 39 -3.08 14.09 -6.61
CA PRO A 39 -3.01 13.89 -5.16
C PRO A 39 -1.90 14.72 -4.49
N TYR A 40 -0.97 15.25 -5.27
CA TYR A 40 0.15 16.09 -4.80
C TYR A 40 -0.08 17.59 -4.99
N SER A 41 -1.28 18.01 -5.42
CA SER A 41 -1.57 19.42 -5.73
C SER A 41 -1.38 20.37 -4.53
N GLY A 42 -1.52 19.85 -3.30
CA GLY A 42 -1.29 20.60 -2.06
C GLY A 42 0.14 20.54 -1.52
N VAL A 43 1.05 19.77 -2.15
CA VAL A 43 2.41 19.55 -1.64
C VAL A 43 3.34 20.67 -2.10
N ASP A 44 3.99 21.33 -1.14
CA ASP A 44 5.07 22.26 -1.41
C ASP A 44 6.42 21.54 -1.38
N PHE A 45 6.82 20.96 -2.53
CA PHE A 45 8.08 20.22 -2.64
C PHE A 45 9.34 21.07 -2.36
N GLY A 46 9.23 22.39 -2.33
CA GLY A 46 10.32 23.29 -2.00
C GLY A 46 10.52 23.52 -0.50
N ASN A 47 9.48 23.34 0.31
CA ASN A 47 9.48 23.68 1.73
C ASN A 47 9.02 22.55 2.64
N TRP A 48 8.31 21.51 2.11
CA TRP A 48 7.87 20.36 2.88
C TRP A 48 8.92 19.25 2.83
N ASP A 49 8.98 18.47 3.90
CA ASP A 49 9.78 17.25 3.95
C ASP A 49 8.97 16.04 3.51
N GLN A 50 9.67 15.00 3.07
CA GLN A 50 9.15 13.66 2.96
C GLN A 50 9.58 12.87 4.20
N TYR A 51 8.60 12.34 4.93
CA TYR A 51 8.82 11.63 6.19
C TYR A 51 8.63 10.14 5.96
N LYS A 52 9.70 9.37 6.21
CA LYS A 52 9.72 7.92 6.06
C LYS A 52 8.87 7.27 7.14
N ALA A 53 7.75 6.64 6.76
CA ALA A 53 6.80 6.03 7.67
C ALA A 53 6.75 4.51 7.53
N ASP A 54 6.78 3.78 8.64
CA ASP A 54 6.27 2.41 8.69
C ASP A 54 4.93 2.40 9.43
N LEU A 55 3.90 1.99 8.71
CA LEU A 55 2.53 2.01 9.18
C LEU A 55 2.03 0.63 9.60
N HIS A 56 2.94 -0.39 9.60
CA HIS A 56 2.60 -1.77 9.90
C HIS A 56 3.83 -2.55 10.42
N CYS A 57 3.87 -2.80 11.71
CA CYS A 57 4.84 -3.71 12.31
C CYS A 57 4.31 -4.32 13.62
N HIS A 58 4.92 -5.43 14.04
CA HIS A 58 4.53 -6.25 15.18
C HIS A 58 5.62 -6.33 16.22
N THR A 59 5.21 -6.51 17.46
CA THR A 59 6.10 -6.70 18.60
C THR A 59 5.76 -7.97 19.36
N THR A 60 6.45 -8.22 20.46
CA THR A 60 6.11 -9.29 21.41
C THR A 60 4.75 -9.09 22.10
N ALA A 61 4.07 -7.97 21.87
CA ALA A 61 2.69 -7.79 22.31
C ALA A 61 1.72 -8.73 21.56
N SER A 62 2.03 -9.08 20.31
CA SER A 62 1.28 -10.10 19.55
C SER A 62 2.16 -11.27 19.14
N ASP A 63 2.50 -11.39 17.89
CA ASP A 63 3.26 -12.51 17.31
C ASP A 63 4.65 -12.13 16.78
N GLY A 64 5.03 -10.87 16.90
CA GLY A 64 6.38 -10.42 16.63
C GLY A 64 7.42 -11.10 17.54
N ASP A 65 8.63 -11.25 17.01
CA ASP A 65 9.75 -11.88 17.72
C ASP A 65 10.60 -10.87 18.51
N VAL A 66 10.30 -9.58 18.39
CA VAL A 66 11.10 -8.46 18.89
C VAL A 66 10.32 -7.68 19.95
N ASP A 67 10.99 -7.35 21.05
CA ASP A 67 10.39 -6.52 22.10
C ASP A 67 10.11 -5.09 21.56
N MET A 68 9.12 -4.44 22.14
CA MET A 68 8.60 -3.15 21.68
C MET A 68 9.68 -2.06 21.61
N ASP A 69 10.49 -1.91 22.68
CA ASP A 69 11.56 -0.92 22.71
C ASP A 69 12.62 -1.18 21.65
N VAL A 70 13.00 -2.44 21.42
CA VAL A 70 13.98 -2.84 20.42
C VAL A 70 13.46 -2.61 19.00
N MET A 71 12.17 -2.88 18.75
CA MET A 71 11.54 -2.61 17.44
C MET A 71 11.54 -1.11 17.12
N ILE A 72 11.18 -0.27 18.10
CA ILE A 72 11.21 1.19 17.96
C ILE A 72 12.62 1.70 17.70
N GLU A 73 13.62 1.20 18.45
CA GLU A 73 15.04 1.58 18.27
C GLU A 73 15.57 1.23 16.89
N GLU A 74 15.21 0.06 16.36
CA GLU A 74 15.62 -0.32 15.00
C GLU A 74 15.02 0.61 13.96
N HIS A 75 13.72 0.92 14.03
CA HIS A 75 13.10 1.90 13.12
C HIS A 75 13.78 3.25 13.19
N TYR A 76 14.06 3.75 14.40
CA TYR A 76 14.80 5.00 14.58
C TYR A 76 16.18 4.96 13.93
N THR A 77 16.91 3.86 14.11
CA THR A 77 18.24 3.64 13.53
C THR A 77 18.21 3.54 12.01
N GLN A 78 17.17 2.92 11.44
CA GLN A 78 16.95 2.79 9.98
C GLN A 78 16.37 4.08 9.35
N GLY A 79 16.27 5.16 10.13
CA GLY A 79 15.90 6.50 9.63
C GLY A 79 14.41 6.71 9.42
N TYR A 80 13.55 5.93 10.06
CA TYR A 80 12.11 6.23 10.04
C TYR A 80 11.80 7.48 10.85
N ASP A 81 10.80 8.21 10.40
CA ASP A 81 10.32 9.46 11.00
C ASP A 81 8.92 9.29 11.63
N VAL A 82 8.19 8.26 11.19
CA VAL A 82 6.86 7.93 11.65
C VAL A 82 6.76 6.42 11.82
N LEU A 83 6.20 5.96 12.92
CA LEU A 83 6.02 4.54 13.19
C LEU A 83 4.66 4.25 13.83
N ALA A 84 3.91 3.31 13.23
CA ALA A 84 2.73 2.70 13.83
C ALA A 84 3.05 1.29 14.32
N LEU A 85 2.92 1.05 15.61
CA LEU A 85 2.87 -0.32 16.14
C LEU A 85 1.45 -0.85 15.92
N THR A 86 1.31 -1.97 15.23
CA THR A 86 0.03 -2.54 14.84
C THR A 86 -0.10 -4.00 15.23
N ASP A 87 0.18 -4.28 16.47
CA ASP A 87 0.06 -5.62 17.05
C ASP A 87 -1.35 -6.20 16.85
N HIS A 88 -1.45 -7.50 16.60
CA HIS A 88 -2.70 -8.19 16.30
C HIS A 88 -3.75 -8.06 17.43
N GLY A 89 -4.83 -7.35 17.16
CA GLY A 89 -5.96 -7.20 18.07
C GLY A 89 -5.62 -6.52 19.40
N ILE A 90 -4.56 -5.72 19.41
CA ILE A 90 -4.08 -4.95 20.54
C ILE A 90 -3.76 -3.55 20.09
N THR A 91 -4.50 -2.56 20.59
CA THR A 91 -4.27 -1.17 20.25
C THR A 91 -3.02 -0.64 20.97
N SER A 92 -2.12 -0.01 20.24
CA SER A 92 -0.97 0.71 20.82
C SER A 92 -1.46 1.87 21.68
N LYS A 93 -1.02 1.91 22.95
CA LYS A 93 -1.36 2.98 23.91
C LYS A 93 -0.21 3.98 24.10
N GLY A 94 0.74 3.97 23.16
CA GLY A 94 1.94 4.82 23.21
C GLY A 94 3.20 4.05 23.55
N TRP A 95 4.35 4.59 23.13
CA TRP A 95 5.65 3.90 23.24
C TRP A 95 6.20 3.81 24.67
N THR A 96 5.70 4.63 25.60
CA THR A 96 6.08 4.58 27.03
C THR A 96 5.12 3.77 27.86
N THR A 97 4.10 3.16 27.25
CA THR A 97 3.06 2.42 27.94
C THR A 97 3.05 0.97 27.46
N VAL A 98 3.02 0.03 28.38
CA VAL A 98 2.86 -1.40 28.05
C VAL A 98 1.51 -1.58 27.36
N SER A 99 1.52 -2.15 26.16
CA SER A 99 0.29 -2.52 25.46
C SER A 99 -0.51 -3.51 26.31
N SER A 100 -1.78 -3.18 26.53
CA SER A 100 -2.65 -3.99 27.36
C SER A 100 -3.00 -5.30 26.68
N ARG A 101 -2.95 -6.42 27.42
CA ARG A 101 -3.47 -7.70 26.96
C ARG A 101 -4.68 -8.10 27.79
N ASN A 102 -5.68 -8.68 27.19
CA ASN A 102 -6.77 -9.30 27.91
C ASN A 102 -6.43 -10.78 28.23
N TYR A 103 -7.17 -11.39 29.17
CA TYR A 103 -6.91 -12.78 29.57
C TYR A 103 -6.99 -13.77 28.42
N PHE A 104 -7.88 -13.54 27.44
CA PHE A 104 -8.02 -14.40 26.26
C PHE A 104 -6.75 -14.36 25.39
N LYS A 105 -6.20 -13.17 25.12
CA LYS A 105 -4.93 -13.01 24.38
C LYS A 105 -3.74 -13.60 25.14
N ILE A 106 -3.70 -13.44 26.46
CA ILE A 106 -2.67 -14.08 27.31
C ILE A 106 -2.76 -15.61 27.19
N ALA A 107 -3.96 -16.18 27.30
CA ALA A 107 -4.16 -17.62 27.18
C ALA A 107 -3.74 -18.17 25.81
N LEU A 108 -4.07 -17.47 24.73
CA LEU A 108 -3.62 -17.83 23.38
C LEU A 108 -2.09 -17.76 23.26
N SER A 109 -1.48 -16.69 23.74
CA SER A 109 0.00 -16.52 23.73
C SER A 109 0.72 -17.61 24.51
N ILE A 110 0.16 -18.04 25.66
CA ILE A 110 0.70 -19.18 26.42
C ILE A 110 0.56 -20.49 25.65
N ALA A 111 -0.60 -20.71 25.00
CA ALA A 111 -0.85 -21.90 24.20
C ALA A 111 0.11 -22.01 23.01
N ASP A 112 0.44 -20.87 22.39
CA ASP A 112 1.36 -20.78 21.27
C ASP A 112 2.83 -20.72 21.69
N GLY A 113 3.10 -20.68 23.01
CA GLY A 113 4.45 -20.55 23.56
C GLY A 113 5.10 -19.18 23.33
N LYS A 114 4.31 -18.16 23.01
CA LYS A 114 4.77 -16.81 22.62
C LYS A 114 4.57 -15.73 23.70
N LEU A 115 4.19 -16.08 24.94
CA LEU A 115 4.08 -15.09 25.99
C LEU A 115 5.47 -14.52 26.31
N ARG A 116 5.71 -13.33 25.84
CA ARG A 116 6.99 -12.63 25.98
C ARG A 116 6.81 -11.35 26.77
N GLN A 117 7.92 -10.83 27.29
CA GLN A 117 7.94 -9.53 27.93
C GLN A 117 7.65 -8.45 26.89
N ILE A 118 6.95 -7.40 27.31
CA ILE A 118 6.78 -6.16 26.56
C ILE A 118 7.48 -5.07 27.35
N THR A 119 8.53 -4.51 26.77
CA THR A 119 9.32 -3.45 27.40
C THR A 119 9.01 -2.12 26.71
N PRO A 120 8.33 -1.17 27.38
CA PRO A 120 8.12 0.17 26.82
C PRO A 120 9.41 0.99 26.85
N LEU A 121 9.47 2.05 26.06
CA LEU A 121 10.54 3.03 26.19
C LEU A 121 10.47 3.73 27.55
N THR A 122 11.64 4.11 28.07
CA THR A 122 11.68 5.08 29.16
C THR A 122 11.28 6.46 28.65
N GLU A 123 10.69 7.30 29.51
CA GLU A 123 10.36 8.70 29.19
C GLU A 123 11.57 9.48 28.63
N GLN A 124 12.76 9.22 29.19
CA GLN A 124 13.99 9.85 28.68
C GLN A 124 14.24 9.43 27.23
N ARG A 125 14.18 8.13 26.91
CA ARG A 125 14.48 7.64 25.57
C ARG A 125 13.41 8.06 24.56
N TYR A 126 12.16 8.06 24.97
CA TYR A 126 11.06 8.61 24.18
C TYR A 126 11.34 10.06 23.78
N ASN A 127 11.73 10.91 24.73
CA ASN A 127 12.06 12.31 24.45
C ASN A 127 13.30 12.45 23.53
N GLU A 128 14.31 11.59 23.68
CA GLU A 128 15.48 11.58 22.80
C GLU A 128 15.10 11.22 21.34
N ILE A 129 14.25 10.21 21.15
CA ILE A 129 13.77 9.77 19.84
C ILE A 129 12.91 10.86 19.20
N THR A 130 11.93 11.38 19.91
CA THR A 130 11.00 12.38 19.37
C THR A 130 11.67 13.71 19.07
N THR A 131 12.76 14.05 19.76
CA THR A 131 13.56 15.25 19.49
C THR A 131 14.73 15.02 18.52
N GLY A 132 14.95 13.80 18.06
CA GLY A 132 15.94 13.49 17.04
C GLY A 132 17.39 13.45 17.54
N VAL A 133 17.61 13.03 18.80
CA VAL A 133 18.97 12.86 19.34
C VAL A 133 19.73 11.80 18.52
N GLY A 134 20.89 12.18 18.00
CA GLY A 134 21.67 11.32 17.09
C GLY A 134 21.26 11.38 15.63
N ARG A 135 20.21 12.12 15.28
CA ARG A 135 19.69 12.30 13.91
C ARG A 135 19.58 13.77 13.50
N ASN A 136 20.44 14.64 14.03
CA ASN A 136 20.50 16.09 13.75
C ASN A 136 19.15 16.81 13.99
N GLY A 137 18.39 16.39 14.99
CA GLY A 137 17.08 16.97 15.31
C GLY A 137 15.91 16.37 14.50
N ARG A 138 16.15 15.36 13.64
CA ARG A 138 15.09 14.67 12.92
C ARG A 138 14.48 13.57 13.80
N GLY A 139 13.41 13.92 14.49
CA GLY A 139 12.70 13.03 15.41
C GLY A 139 11.84 12.00 14.70
N MET A 140 11.46 10.95 15.44
CA MET A 140 10.47 9.98 15.03
C MET A 140 9.25 10.07 15.95
N ILE A 141 8.05 10.06 15.36
CA ILE A 141 6.77 10.12 16.10
C ILE A 141 5.99 8.82 15.98
N GLU A 142 5.11 8.58 16.94
CA GLU A 142 4.15 7.47 16.89
C GLU A 142 2.86 7.87 16.18
N VAL A 143 2.28 6.91 15.42
CA VAL A 143 0.89 7.01 14.95
C VAL A 143 -0.02 6.49 16.05
N PRO A 144 -0.95 7.30 16.56
CA PRO A 144 -1.74 6.90 17.72
C PRO A 144 -2.70 5.75 17.42
N LEU A 145 -2.87 4.87 18.39
CA LEU A 145 -3.88 3.81 18.39
C LEU A 145 -3.78 2.85 17.20
N GLY A 146 -2.52 2.54 16.79
CA GLY A 146 -2.29 1.54 15.75
C GLY A 146 -2.70 0.14 16.20
N ILE A 147 -3.33 -0.61 15.32
CA ILE A 147 -3.74 -2.00 15.53
C ILE A 147 -3.89 -2.71 14.19
N GLU A 148 -3.42 -3.95 14.08
CA GLU A 148 -3.90 -4.83 13.03
C GLU A 148 -5.10 -5.62 13.52
N GLN A 149 -6.25 -5.34 12.91
CA GLN A 149 -7.49 -6.04 13.19
C GLN A 149 -7.39 -7.48 12.71
N ASN A 150 -7.57 -8.43 13.64
CA ASN A 150 -7.48 -9.84 13.32
C ASN A 150 -8.85 -10.47 13.33
N PRO A 151 -9.19 -11.17 12.27
CA PRO A 151 -10.41 -11.95 12.22
C PRO A 151 -10.26 -13.26 13.01
N THR A 152 -11.40 -13.91 13.19
CA THR A 152 -11.44 -15.30 13.61
C THR A 152 -10.88 -16.21 12.52
N SER A 153 -10.45 -17.41 12.88
CA SER A 153 -9.99 -18.45 11.94
C SER A 153 -11.00 -18.83 10.84
N LEU A 154 -12.22 -18.34 10.90
CA LEU A 154 -13.27 -18.59 9.92
C LEU A 154 -13.26 -17.62 8.74
N ASN A 155 -12.68 -16.43 8.91
CA ASN A 155 -12.62 -15.41 7.87
C ASN A 155 -11.40 -14.51 8.11
N ASN A 156 -10.31 -14.80 7.42
CA ASN A 156 -9.08 -14.01 7.54
C ASN A 156 -9.24 -12.68 6.79
N ALA A 157 -9.23 -11.59 7.57
CA ALA A 157 -9.23 -10.23 7.05
C ALA A 157 -8.22 -9.44 7.88
N HIS A 158 -7.13 -9.01 7.30
CA HIS A 158 -6.15 -8.19 7.96
C HIS A 158 -6.34 -6.75 7.55
N VAL A 159 -6.61 -5.90 8.52
CA VAL A 159 -6.88 -4.47 8.32
C VAL A 159 -6.07 -3.68 9.35
N ASN A 160 -5.16 -2.86 8.90
CA ASN A 160 -4.60 -1.86 9.79
C ASN A 160 -5.62 -0.76 10.02
N SER A 161 -5.70 -0.31 11.26
CA SER A 161 -6.42 0.90 11.60
C SER A 161 -5.64 1.74 12.59
N TRP A 162 -5.87 3.05 12.51
CA TRP A 162 -5.20 4.05 13.32
C TRP A 162 -6.22 5.09 13.82
N CYS A 163 -5.86 5.79 14.87
CA CYS A 163 -6.66 6.88 15.44
C CYS A 163 -8.04 6.44 15.97
N THR A 164 -8.22 5.17 16.30
CA THR A 164 -9.44 4.63 16.93
C THR A 164 -9.09 3.52 17.90
N GLU A 165 -9.88 3.38 18.96
CA GLU A 165 -9.77 2.25 19.91
C GLU A 165 -10.56 1.01 19.46
N TYR A 166 -11.23 1.05 18.31
CA TYR A 166 -11.99 -0.10 17.83
C TYR A 166 -11.09 -1.31 17.62
N GLY A 167 -11.56 -2.47 18.08
CA GLY A 167 -10.84 -3.75 17.97
C GLY A 167 -10.01 -4.12 19.19
N ASP A 168 -9.67 -3.18 20.06
CA ASP A 168 -8.96 -3.47 21.32
C ASP A 168 -9.84 -4.31 22.25
N GLY A 169 -9.37 -5.51 22.56
CA GLY A 169 -10.09 -6.43 23.44
C GLY A 169 -11.33 -7.10 22.83
N VAL A 170 -11.53 -7.04 21.50
CA VAL A 170 -12.65 -7.74 20.86
C VAL A 170 -12.43 -9.26 20.91
N VAL A 171 -13.34 -9.99 21.57
CA VAL A 171 -13.26 -11.45 21.68
C VAL A 171 -13.43 -12.11 20.31
N GLY A 172 -12.47 -12.99 19.99
CA GLY A 172 -12.51 -13.75 18.72
C GLY A 172 -12.13 -12.91 17.50
N GLY A 173 -11.58 -11.70 17.71
CA GLY A 173 -11.23 -10.80 16.63
C GLY A 173 -12.45 -10.26 15.88
N THR A 174 -12.17 -9.51 14.86
CA THR A 174 -13.18 -8.98 13.93
C THR A 174 -13.52 -10.03 12.86
N SER A 175 -14.73 -10.03 12.34
CA SER A 175 -15.23 -11.19 11.59
C SER A 175 -14.90 -11.14 10.10
N ASN A 176 -14.79 -9.96 9.50
CA ASN A 176 -14.47 -9.77 8.08
C ASN A 176 -14.02 -8.34 7.79
N TYR A 177 -13.58 -8.08 6.56
CA TYR A 177 -13.14 -6.76 6.14
C TYR A 177 -14.22 -5.69 6.30
N ASP A 178 -15.45 -5.98 5.89
CA ASP A 178 -16.57 -5.03 5.89
C ASP A 178 -16.94 -4.60 7.31
N GLU A 179 -17.10 -5.56 8.24
CA GLU A 179 -17.39 -5.26 9.65
C GLU A 179 -16.30 -4.37 10.28
N VAL A 180 -15.04 -4.73 10.06
CA VAL A 180 -13.91 -3.99 10.61
C VAL A 180 -13.89 -2.56 10.10
N ILE A 181 -13.88 -2.41 8.78
CA ILE A 181 -13.71 -1.10 8.16
C ILE A 181 -14.90 -0.20 8.46
N ARG A 182 -16.13 -0.74 8.44
CA ARG A 182 -17.34 -0.02 8.86
C ARG A 182 -17.21 0.53 10.29
N ASN A 183 -16.79 -0.29 11.25
CA ASN A 183 -16.66 0.16 12.63
C ASN A 183 -15.50 1.15 12.82
N VAL A 184 -14.42 1.02 12.07
CA VAL A 184 -13.34 2.02 12.05
C VAL A 184 -13.86 3.35 11.51
N ASP A 185 -14.67 3.31 10.46
CA ASP A 185 -15.32 4.48 9.86
C ASP A 185 -16.27 5.17 10.87
N GLU A 186 -17.17 4.42 11.49
CA GLU A 186 -18.12 4.90 12.49
C GLU A 186 -17.43 5.51 13.73
N THR A 187 -16.24 5.07 14.07
CA THR A 187 -15.45 5.58 15.20
C THR A 187 -14.43 6.67 14.81
N GLY A 188 -14.43 7.08 13.54
CA GLY A 188 -13.60 8.16 13.03
C GLY A 188 -12.11 7.80 12.90
N GLY A 189 -11.78 6.53 12.79
CA GLY A 189 -10.42 6.06 12.50
C GLY A 189 -10.03 6.18 11.02
N LEU A 190 -8.85 5.70 10.67
CA LEU A 190 -8.42 5.40 9.30
C LEU A 190 -8.07 3.92 9.19
N SER A 191 -8.24 3.34 8.02
CA SER A 191 -7.91 1.94 7.77
C SER A 191 -7.32 1.70 6.39
N VAL A 192 -6.64 0.55 6.26
CA VAL A 192 -6.07 0.02 5.02
C VAL A 192 -6.27 -1.49 4.98
N ILE A 193 -6.59 -2.03 3.82
CA ILE A 193 -6.61 -3.47 3.58
C ILE A 193 -5.17 -3.95 3.47
N ASN A 194 -4.72 -4.75 4.46
CA ASN A 194 -3.34 -5.24 4.50
C ASN A 194 -3.12 -6.41 3.55
N HIS A 195 -1.94 -6.41 2.89
CA HIS A 195 -1.39 -7.54 2.14
C HIS A 195 -2.45 -8.56 1.64
N PRO A 196 -3.44 -8.09 0.84
CA PRO A 196 -4.60 -8.90 0.46
C PRO A 196 -4.22 -10.20 -0.25
N GLY A 197 -3.11 -10.23 -0.98
CA GLY A 197 -2.60 -11.42 -1.67
C GLY A 197 -2.42 -12.62 -0.76
N GLU A 198 -2.13 -12.40 0.51
CA GLU A 198 -1.98 -13.49 1.48
C GLU A 198 -3.28 -14.27 1.72
N TYR A 199 -4.44 -13.61 1.55
CA TYR A 199 -5.76 -14.17 1.88
C TYR A 199 -6.68 -14.36 0.67
N THR A 200 -6.24 -14.00 -0.54
CA THR A 200 -7.06 -13.98 -1.75
C THR A 200 -6.72 -15.07 -2.77
N LYS A 201 -6.05 -16.15 -2.41
CA LYS A 201 -5.48 -17.17 -3.29
C LYS A 201 -4.31 -16.68 -4.18
N ALA A 202 -3.97 -15.41 -4.17
CA ALA A 202 -2.83 -14.86 -4.90
C ALA A 202 -1.51 -15.00 -4.11
N LYS A 203 -1.36 -16.06 -3.31
CA LYS A 203 -0.15 -16.38 -2.56
C LYS A 203 0.98 -16.83 -3.48
N GLU A 204 2.22 -16.62 -3.06
CA GLU A 204 3.40 -17.01 -3.82
C GLU A 204 3.38 -18.48 -4.26
N GLU A 205 3.00 -19.40 -3.38
CA GLU A 205 2.98 -20.84 -3.64
C GLU A 205 1.89 -21.28 -4.63
N SER A 206 0.83 -20.50 -4.78
CA SER A 206 -0.31 -20.77 -5.66
C SER A 206 -0.52 -19.71 -6.73
N CYS A 207 0.37 -18.70 -6.77
CA CYS A 207 0.21 -17.57 -7.66
C CYS A 207 0.53 -17.96 -9.09
N GLN A 208 -0.40 -17.70 -9.97
CA GLN A 208 -0.32 -17.90 -11.40
C GLN A 208 -0.20 -16.53 -12.09
N ALA A 209 0.23 -16.52 -13.34
CA ALA A 209 0.19 -15.32 -14.18
C ALA A 209 -1.22 -14.73 -14.33
N ASP A 210 -2.27 -15.55 -14.05
CA ASP A 210 -3.68 -15.19 -14.05
C ASP A 210 -4.21 -14.77 -12.68
N ALA A 211 -3.35 -14.44 -11.71
CA ALA A 211 -3.76 -13.87 -10.44
C ALA A 211 -4.65 -12.63 -10.67
N TYR A 212 -5.77 -12.58 -9.96
CA TYR A 212 -6.79 -11.53 -10.10
C TYR A 212 -7.45 -11.43 -11.49
N ASP A 213 -7.41 -12.50 -12.30
CA ASP A 213 -8.23 -12.55 -13.52
C ASP A 213 -9.72 -12.61 -13.16
N GLU A 214 -10.49 -11.59 -13.57
CA GLU A 214 -11.93 -11.49 -13.29
C GLU A 214 -12.77 -12.59 -13.96
N SER A 215 -12.21 -13.37 -14.86
CA SER A 215 -12.88 -14.57 -15.40
C SER A 215 -12.96 -15.71 -14.38
N ASP A 216 -12.10 -15.74 -13.35
CA ASP A 216 -12.24 -16.60 -12.18
C ASP A 216 -13.26 -15.99 -11.22
N SER A 217 -14.32 -16.75 -10.93
CA SER A 217 -15.42 -16.31 -10.06
C SER A 217 -14.99 -15.94 -8.64
N TRP A 218 -13.86 -16.48 -8.14
CA TRP A 218 -13.32 -16.11 -6.85
C TRP A 218 -12.65 -14.76 -6.89
N TYR A 219 -11.84 -14.49 -7.91
CA TYR A 219 -11.21 -13.18 -8.07
C TYR A 219 -12.24 -12.11 -8.40
N ASP A 220 -13.21 -12.37 -9.26
CA ASP A 220 -14.34 -11.45 -9.50
C ASP A 220 -15.06 -11.09 -8.20
N TYR A 221 -15.34 -12.10 -7.33
CA TYR A 221 -15.93 -11.85 -6.02
C TYR A 221 -15.05 -10.99 -5.12
N VAL A 222 -13.77 -11.33 -4.97
CA VAL A 222 -12.84 -10.63 -4.07
C VAL A 222 -12.62 -9.18 -4.50
N ILE A 223 -12.40 -8.96 -5.79
CA ILE A 223 -12.22 -7.63 -6.39
C ILE A 223 -13.46 -6.76 -6.12
N ASN A 224 -14.66 -7.27 -6.44
CA ASN A 224 -15.89 -6.52 -6.21
C ASN A 224 -16.17 -6.30 -4.73
N LYS A 225 -15.82 -7.23 -3.85
CA LYS A 225 -15.90 -7.06 -2.39
C LYS A 225 -15.06 -5.88 -1.93
N PHE A 226 -13.77 -5.83 -2.30
CA PHE A 226 -12.89 -4.73 -1.92
C PHE A 226 -13.30 -3.40 -2.55
N ALA A 227 -13.74 -3.41 -3.81
CA ALA A 227 -14.25 -2.21 -4.46
C ALA A 227 -15.47 -1.64 -3.72
N ASN A 228 -16.44 -2.49 -3.34
CA ASN A 228 -17.60 -2.04 -2.54
C ASN A 228 -17.20 -1.45 -1.19
N ILE A 229 -16.23 -2.05 -0.50
CA ILE A 229 -15.71 -1.53 0.77
C ILE A 229 -15.10 -0.13 0.57
N LEU A 230 -14.20 0.00 -0.40
CA LEU A 230 -13.52 1.25 -0.72
C LEU A 230 -14.51 2.35 -1.14
N ILE A 231 -15.59 2.01 -1.82
CA ILE A 231 -16.63 2.98 -2.22
C ILE A 231 -17.47 3.44 -1.02
N ASN A 232 -17.81 2.53 -0.11
CA ASN A 232 -18.77 2.79 0.94
C ASN A 232 -18.17 3.41 2.21
N TYR A 233 -16.87 3.23 2.48
CA TYR A 233 -16.23 3.66 3.73
C TYR A 233 -15.03 4.56 3.45
N GLU A 234 -15.17 5.86 3.74
CA GLU A 234 -14.10 6.85 3.50
C GLU A 234 -12.87 6.63 4.38
N SER A 235 -13.05 6.03 5.54
CA SER A 235 -11.95 5.67 6.45
C SER A 235 -10.98 4.66 5.86
N CYS A 236 -11.43 3.80 4.92
CA CYS A 236 -10.56 2.88 4.20
C CYS A 236 -9.88 3.62 3.06
N ILE A 237 -8.64 4.07 3.28
CA ILE A 237 -7.92 4.91 2.31
C ILE A 237 -7.39 4.12 1.11
N GLY A 238 -7.24 2.79 1.23
CA GLY A 238 -6.71 1.97 0.13
C GLY A 238 -6.18 0.61 0.57
N ILE A 239 -5.10 0.17 -0.08
CA ILE A 239 -4.48 -1.14 0.17
C ILE A 239 -2.97 -1.04 0.39
N ASP A 240 -2.39 -2.02 1.10
CA ASP A 240 -0.94 -2.21 1.17
C ASP A 240 -0.49 -3.02 -0.06
N ILE A 241 0.36 -2.40 -0.89
CA ILE A 241 0.81 -2.97 -2.17
C ILE A 241 2.18 -3.63 -2.11
N ASN A 242 2.90 -3.46 -1.01
CA ASN A 242 4.25 -3.99 -0.86
C ASN A 242 4.55 -4.25 0.62
N SER A 243 4.36 -5.49 1.04
CA SER A 243 4.53 -5.97 2.39
C SER A 243 5.30 -7.30 2.40
N LYS A 244 5.76 -7.76 3.55
CA LYS A 244 6.39 -9.09 3.75
C LYS A 244 7.54 -9.40 2.80
N LYS A 245 8.32 -8.38 2.40
CA LYS A 245 9.35 -8.54 1.37
C LYS A 245 8.78 -9.14 0.06
N ASP A 246 7.57 -8.76 -0.28
CA ASP A 246 6.88 -9.19 -1.51
C ASP A 246 6.66 -10.73 -1.63
N GLY A 247 6.81 -11.47 -0.55
CA GLY A 247 6.79 -12.94 -0.57
C GLY A 247 5.44 -13.53 -0.94
N ARG A 248 4.34 -12.97 -0.41
CA ARG A 248 2.96 -13.40 -0.65
C ARG A 248 2.10 -12.32 -1.28
N THR A 249 2.70 -11.19 -1.60
CA THR A 249 2.01 -9.92 -1.91
C THR A 249 2.42 -9.35 -3.26
N LYS A 250 3.25 -10.05 -4.01
CA LYS A 250 3.83 -9.58 -5.29
C LYS A 250 2.80 -9.23 -6.38
N TYR A 251 1.55 -9.67 -6.23
CA TYR A 251 0.46 -9.33 -7.14
C TYR A 251 -0.52 -8.31 -6.57
N ASP A 252 -0.25 -7.75 -5.39
CA ASP A 252 -1.13 -6.74 -4.79
C ASP A 252 -1.12 -5.43 -5.59
N ARG A 253 -0.03 -5.13 -6.30
CA ARG A 253 0.02 -4.01 -7.25
C ARG A 253 -0.92 -4.21 -8.45
N LYS A 254 -1.05 -5.45 -8.95
CA LYS A 254 -2.04 -5.80 -9.98
C LYS A 254 -3.48 -5.66 -9.46
N LEU A 255 -3.73 -6.10 -8.22
CA LEU A 255 -5.02 -5.88 -7.57
C LEU A 255 -5.33 -4.39 -7.42
N TRP A 256 -4.33 -3.60 -7.03
CA TRP A 256 -4.48 -2.15 -6.91
C TRP A 256 -4.93 -1.52 -8.24
N ASP A 257 -4.26 -1.83 -9.36
CA ASP A 257 -4.65 -1.34 -10.68
C ASP A 257 -6.09 -1.71 -11.05
N ILE A 258 -6.52 -2.92 -10.74
CA ILE A 258 -7.91 -3.36 -10.97
C ILE A 258 -8.90 -2.58 -10.09
N LEU A 259 -8.54 -2.34 -8.82
CA LEU A 259 -9.38 -1.55 -7.91
C LEU A 259 -9.46 -0.09 -8.34
N LEU A 260 -8.36 0.50 -8.86
CA LEU A 260 -8.36 1.84 -9.43
C LEU A 260 -9.37 1.95 -10.58
N GLN A 261 -9.35 1.00 -11.54
CA GLN A 261 -10.29 0.97 -12.67
C GLN A 261 -11.76 0.89 -12.23
N LYS A 262 -12.03 0.20 -11.12
CA LYS A 262 -13.41 0.02 -10.63
C LYS A 262 -13.90 1.17 -9.76
N VAL A 263 -13.04 1.70 -8.92
CA VAL A 263 -13.43 2.66 -7.86
C VAL A 263 -13.35 4.11 -8.34
N ILE A 264 -12.32 4.49 -9.12
CA ILE A 264 -12.15 5.87 -9.58
C ILE A 264 -13.38 6.40 -10.34
N PRO A 265 -14.04 5.63 -11.22
CA PRO A 265 -15.24 6.10 -11.90
C PRO A 265 -16.42 6.41 -10.97
N THR A 266 -16.34 6.08 -9.67
CA THR A 266 -17.32 6.48 -8.66
C THR A 266 -17.00 7.82 -7.99
N GLY A 267 -15.91 8.47 -8.39
CA GLY A 267 -15.41 9.73 -7.83
C GLY A 267 -14.45 9.56 -6.66
N ARG A 268 -13.94 8.34 -6.39
CA ARG A 268 -13.05 8.07 -5.27
C ARG A 268 -11.73 7.45 -5.73
N ASN A 269 -10.61 7.95 -5.19
CA ASN A 269 -9.30 7.34 -5.39
C ASN A 269 -9.07 6.16 -4.42
N VAL A 270 -8.14 5.27 -4.77
CA VAL A 270 -7.65 4.16 -3.94
C VAL A 270 -6.16 4.33 -3.74
N PHE A 271 -5.75 4.65 -2.53
CA PHE A 271 -4.34 4.90 -2.26
C PHE A 271 -3.57 3.59 -1.97
N ALA A 272 -2.29 3.63 -2.25
CA ALA A 272 -1.39 2.52 -2.03
C ALA A 272 -0.32 2.89 -1.01
N ILE A 273 -0.21 2.12 0.06
CA ILE A 273 0.91 2.22 1.01
C ILE A 273 1.91 1.08 0.80
N ALA A 274 3.12 1.26 1.28
CA ALA A 274 4.10 0.19 1.44
C ALA A 274 4.54 0.14 2.90
N THR A 275 4.63 -1.07 3.45
CA THR A 275 4.94 -1.31 4.86
C THR A 275 5.90 -2.48 5.02
N THR A 276 6.45 -2.67 6.21
CA THR A 276 7.36 -3.79 6.45
C THR A 276 6.65 -5.06 6.90
N ASP A 277 5.54 -4.93 7.60
CA ASP A 277 4.93 -6.03 8.37
C ASP A 277 5.99 -6.77 9.19
N ALA A 278 6.86 -5.98 9.85
CA ALA A 278 8.04 -6.49 10.50
C ALA A 278 7.69 -7.26 11.77
N HIS A 279 8.02 -8.54 11.81
CA HIS A 279 8.00 -9.40 13.00
C HIS A 279 9.42 -9.62 13.54
N GLN A 280 10.43 -9.25 12.76
CA GLN A 280 11.86 -9.42 13.04
C GLN A 280 12.63 -8.20 12.51
N LEU A 281 13.81 -7.92 13.08
CA LEU A 281 14.61 -6.74 12.74
C LEU A 281 15.12 -6.74 11.29
N ASP A 282 15.31 -7.90 10.69
CA ASP A 282 15.76 -8.01 9.30
C ASP A 282 14.72 -7.56 8.26
N LYS A 283 13.48 -7.31 8.69
CA LYS A 283 12.42 -6.75 7.83
C LYS A 283 12.39 -5.22 7.88
N VAL A 284 12.83 -4.61 8.96
CA VAL A 284 12.85 -3.15 9.10
C VAL A 284 13.73 -2.52 8.02
N GLY A 285 13.24 -1.49 7.35
CA GLY A 285 13.96 -0.80 6.28
C GLY A 285 13.73 -1.37 4.88
N CYS A 286 12.91 -2.42 4.71
CA CYS A 286 12.67 -3.00 3.40
C CYS A 286 11.60 -2.27 2.58
N ALA A 287 10.63 -1.64 3.23
CA ALA A 287 9.58 -0.86 2.60
C ALA A 287 9.14 0.28 3.53
N TRP A 288 8.52 1.30 2.97
CA TRP A 288 7.98 2.44 3.71
C TRP A 288 7.03 3.26 2.86
N THR A 289 6.29 4.14 3.52
CA THR A 289 5.49 5.19 2.88
C THR A 289 6.16 6.53 3.13
N ASP A 290 6.51 7.27 2.06
CA ASP A 290 7.09 8.61 2.14
C ASP A 290 5.97 9.67 2.20
N LEU A 291 5.69 10.19 3.39
CA LEU A 291 4.63 11.16 3.66
C LEU A 291 5.12 12.59 3.36
N CYS A 292 4.46 13.29 2.43
CA CYS A 292 4.77 14.69 2.10
C CYS A 292 4.03 15.62 3.06
N MET A 293 4.73 16.19 4.05
CA MET A 293 4.11 16.99 5.11
C MET A 293 4.93 18.23 5.45
N PRO A 294 4.26 19.32 5.92
CA PRO A 294 5.00 20.53 6.37
C PRO A 294 5.75 20.30 7.68
N GLU A 295 5.23 19.46 8.56
CA GLU A 295 5.81 19.14 9.87
C GLU A 295 5.48 17.70 10.25
N ASN A 296 6.36 17.06 11.02
CA ASN A 296 6.15 15.69 11.51
C ASN A 296 5.23 15.67 12.73
N THR A 297 3.93 15.70 12.53
CA THR A 297 2.90 15.63 13.56
C THR A 297 1.84 14.57 13.24
N ALA A 298 1.18 14.02 14.25
CA ALA A 298 0.13 13.02 14.06
C ALA A 298 -1.05 13.56 13.21
N GLU A 299 -1.38 14.84 13.35
CA GLU A 299 -2.42 15.52 12.58
C GLU A 299 -2.04 15.57 11.10
N ASN A 300 -0.79 15.93 10.79
CA ASN A 300 -0.30 15.98 9.42
C ASN A 300 -0.19 14.58 8.80
N VAL A 301 0.23 13.57 9.58
CA VAL A 301 0.20 12.16 9.13
C VAL A 301 -1.22 11.76 8.72
N ARG A 302 -2.21 12.04 9.57
CA ARG A 302 -3.60 11.75 9.26
C ARG A 302 -4.08 12.46 8.00
N ALA A 303 -3.83 13.76 7.89
CA ALA A 303 -4.23 14.56 6.72
C ALA A 303 -3.54 14.07 5.44
N CYS A 304 -2.25 13.75 5.51
CA CYS A 304 -1.47 13.22 4.40
C CYS A 304 -2.06 11.89 3.89
N LEU A 305 -2.37 10.96 4.81
CA LEU A 305 -2.99 9.68 4.47
C LEU A 305 -4.38 9.83 3.84
N GLN A 306 -5.19 10.78 4.33
CA GLN A 306 -6.53 11.06 3.77
C GLN A 306 -6.48 11.68 2.37
N ASN A 307 -5.45 12.49 2.10
CA ASN A 307 -5.33 13.22 0.83
C ASN A 307 -4.52 12.45 -0.24
N GLY A 308 -3.83 11.37 0.12
CA GLY A 308 -2.98 10.63 -0.80
C GLY A 308 -1.66 11.35 -1.14
N SER A 309 -1.23 12.34 -0.34
CA SER A 309 -0.02 13.13 -0.61
C SER A 309 1.25 12.39 -0.18
N PHE A 310 1.44 11.17 -0.65
CA PHE A 310 2.56 10.30 -0.26
C PHE A 310 2.94 9.34 -1.39
N PHE A 311 4.12 8.75 -1.26
CA PHE A 311 4.65 7.73 -2.17
C PHE A 311 4.84 6.41 -1.42
N ALA A 312 4.56 5.29 -2.08
CA ALA A 312 4.95 3.98 -1.58
C ALA A 312 6.34 3.63 -2.09
N VAL A 313 7.23 3.11 -1.24
CA VAL A 313 8.62 2.81 -1.60
C VAL A 313 9.01 1.43 -1.11
N SER A 314 9.70 0.66 -1.94
CA SER A 314 10.17 -0.68 -1.59
C SER A 314 11.58 -0.94 -2.08
N ARG A 315 12.35 -1.68 -1.29
CA ARG A 315 13.66 -2.25 -1.67
C ARG A 315 13.56 -3.66 -2.25
N TYR A 316 12.34 -4.16 -2.40
CA TYR A 316 12.05 -5.50 -2.91
C TYR A 316 11.10 -5.47 -4.08
N ILE A 317 11.36 -6.34 -5.05
CA ILE A 317 10.42 -6.73 -6.11
C ILE A 317 10.60 -8.22 -6.34
N LYS A 318 9.58 -9.01 -6.10
CA LYS A 318 9.53 -10.44 -6.43
C LYS A 318 8.58 -10.75 -7.59
N ASN A 319 8.14 -9.74 -8.30
CA ASN A 319 7.34 -9.87 -9.49
C ASN A 319 8.25 -9.85 -10.73
N SER A 320 8.40 -11.00 -11.38
CA SER A 320 9.27 -11.14 -12.55
C SER A 320 8.77 -10.38 -13.78
N GLU A 321 7.46 -10.09 -13.87
CA GLU A 321 6.89 -9.30 -14.98
C GLU A 321 7.30 -7.83 -14.84
N GLU A 322 7.22 -7.26 -13.63
CA GLU A 322 7.71 -5.89 -13.34
C GLU A 322 9.22 -5.78 -13.60
N LEU A 323 10.01 -6.74 -13.12
CA LEU A 323 11.46 -6.74 -13.32
C LEU A 323 11.83 -6.88 -14.80
N ALA A 324 11.08 -7.64 -15.58
CA ALA A 324 11.29 -7.75 -17.01
C ALA A 324 11.07 -6.40 -17.73
N GLN A 325 10.05 -5.62 -17.32
CA GLN A 325 9.83 -4.27 -17.82
C GLN A 325 11.02 -3.35 -17.50
N PHE A 326 11.46 -3.30 -16.25
CA PHE A 326 12.62 -2.51 -15.86
C PHE A 326 13.90 -2.95 -16.56
N SER A 327 14.05 -4.26 -16.84
CA SER A 327 15.22 -4.79 -17.58
C SER A 327 15.24 -4.31 -19.03
N LEU A 328 14.08 -4.24 -19.69
CA LEU A 328 13.96 -3.73 -21.05
C LEU A 328 14.42 -2.27 -21.14
N GLU A 329 13.99 -1.44 -20.20
CA GLU A 329 14.26 0.00 -20.23
C GLU A 329 15.67 0.36 -19.79
N THR A 330 16.20 -0.31 -18.78
CA THR A 330 17.55 -0.02 -18.25
C THR A 330 18.66 -0.71 -19.01
N GLY A 331 18.35 -1.73 -19.78
CA GLY A 331 19.34 -2.61 -20.43
C GLY A 331 20.13 -3.48 -19.44
N ILE A 332 19.69 -3.56 -18.19
CA ILE A 332 20.28 -4.36 -17.11
C ILE A 332 19.36 -5.54 -16.86
N ASP A 333 19.92 -6.76 -16.81
CA ASP A 333 19.15 -7.93 -16.38
C ASP A 333 19.00 -7.91 -14.86
N TRP A 334 17.79 -7.59 -14.39
CA TRP A 334 17.44 -7.55 -12.96
C TRP A 334 16.99 -8.92 -12.41
N GLY A 335 16.93 -9.95 -13.25
CA GLY A 335 16.52 -11.29 -12.88
C GLY A 335 15.02 -11.40 -12.60
N THR A 336 14.65 -12.31 -11.70
CA THR A 336 13.25 -12.59 -11.32
C THR A 336 12.89 -12.09 -9.94
N GLU A 337 13.87 -11.71 -9.14
CA GLU A 337 13.72 -11.12 -7.81
C GLU A 337 14.79 -10.04 -7.64
N PHE A 338 14.38 -8.89 -7.12
CA PHE A 338 15.26 -7.79 -6.77
C PHE A 338 15.19 -7.56 -5.26
N GLU A 339 16.35 -7.43 -4.63
CA GLU A 339 16.49 -7.04 -3.23
C GLU A 339 17.68 -6.11 -3.07
N GLN A 340 17.45 -4.91 -2.50
CA GLN A 340 18.53 -4.06 -2.04
C GLN A 340 18.74 -4.26 -0.53
N GLU A 341 19.70 -5.11 -0.18
CA GLU A 341 20.02 -5.43 1.22
C GLU A 341 20.68 -4.29 1.98
N ASN A 342 21.35 -3.37 1.25
CA ASN A 342 22.01 -2.24 1.88
C ASN A 342 21.00 -1.18 2.31
N ARG A 343 20.81 -1.05 3.62
CA ARG A 343 19.85 -0.15 4.25
C ARG A 343 20.49 1.06 4.91
N ASP A 344 21.83 1.18 4.85
CA ASP A 344 22.59 2.29 5.46
C ASP A 344 22.47 3.63 4.70
N GLY A 345 21.69 3.64 3.61
CA GLY A 345 21.48 4.81 2.77
C GLY A 345 22.56 5.07 1.73
N SER A 346 23.63 4.27 1.67
CA SER A 346 24.69 4.41 0.67
C SER A 346 24.20 4.12 -0.76
N ILE A 347 23.13 3.34 -0.89
CA ILE A 347 22.39 3.14 -2.13
C ILE A 347 20.95 3.63 -1.89
N PRO A 348 20.68 4.91 -2.20
CA PRO A 348 19.37 5.49 -1.93
C PRO A 348 18.31 4.94 -2.88
N ALA A 349 17.10 4.75 -2.35
CA ALA A 349 15.94 4.45 -3.16
C ALA A 349 15.53 5.69 -4.00
N PRO A 350 14.78 5.51 -5.09
CA PRO A 350 14.19 6.62 -5.81
C PRO A 350 13.40 7.54 -4.88
N LYS A 351 13.53 8.85 -5.07
CA LYS A 351 12.86 9.87 -4.27
C LYS A 351 12.26 10.93 -5.18
N ALA A 352 10.95 11.11 -5.12
CA ALA A 352 10.29 12.17 -5.86
C ALA A 352 10.72 13.55 -5.34
N THR A 353 11.10 14.45 -6.23
CA THR A 353 11.53 15.81 -5.89
C THR A 353 10.53 16.87 -6.33
N ASN A 354 9.67 16.54 -7.29
CA ASN A 354 8.57 17.39 -7.73
C ASN A 354 7.56 16.60 -8.56
N VAL A 355 6.30 17.05 -8.54
CA VAL A 355 5.22 16.62 -9.42
C VAL A 355 4.63 17.86 -10.07
N ILE A 356 4.59 17.89 -11.40
CA ILE A 356 4.05 19.01 -12.17
C ILE A 356 2.92 18.48 -13.05
N VAL A 357 1.74 19.06 -12.93
CA VAL A 357 0.60 18.81 -13.80
C VAL A 357 0.34 20.07 -14.61
N ASN A 358 0.22 19.93 -15.92
CA ASN A 358 -0.16 21.00 -16.83
C ASN A 358 -1.43 20.59 -17.58
N GLU A 359 -2.57 21.05 -17.10
CA GLU A 359 -3.88 20.77 -17.69
C GLU A 359 -4.12 21.44 -19.06
N THR A 360 -3.25 22.39 -19.46
CA THR A 360 -3.37 23.02 -20.80
C THR A 360 -2.77 22.15 -21.90
N ASP A 361 -1.72 21.43 -21.58
CA ASP A 361 -0.99 20.56 -22.47
C ASP A 361 -1.15 19.08 -22.06
N ASP A 362 -2.09 18.78 -21.19
CA ASP A 362 -2.43 17.45 -20.64
C ASP A 362 -1.23 16.59 -20.27
N THR A 363 -0.22 17.23 -19.63
CA THR A 363 1.03 16.57 -19.27
C THR A 363 1.20 16.41 -17.77
N ILE A 364 1.82 15.29 -17.36
CA ILE A 364 2.25 15.05 -15.99
C ILE A 364 3.74 14.78 -15.99
N THR A 365 4.50 15.52 -15.17
CA THR A 365 5.94 15.33 -15.00
C THR A 365 6.24 14.91 -13.56
N LEU A 366 6.95 13.80 -13.39
CA LEU A 366 7.50 13.31 -12.14
C LEU A 366 9.02 13.47 -12.15
N ASN A 367 9.55 14.38 -11.33
CA ASN A 367 10.99 14.50 -11.12
C ASN A 367 11.41 13.58 -9.97
N VAL A 368 12.36 12.70 -10.22
CA VAL A 368 12.81 11.67 -9.27
C VAL A 368 14.33 11.63 -9.23
N ASP A 369 14.90 11.73 -8.04
CA ASP A 369 16.31 11.45 -7.80
C ASP A 369 16.52 9.93 -7.65
N HIS A 370 17.69 9.45 -8.06
CA HIS A 370 18.15 8.06 -7.92
C HIS A 370 17.33 7.03 -8.73
N ALA A 371 16.49 7.45 -9.66
CA ALA A 371 15.82 6.57 -10.61
C ALA A 371 16.68 6.34 -11.86
N LEU A 372 16.60 5.15 -12.42
CA LEU A 372 17.16 4.77 -13.73
C LEU A 372 16.11 4.87 -14.82
N THR A 373 14.86 4.61 -14.48
CA THR A 373 13.71 4.67 -15.39
C THR A 373 12.45 5.06 -14.62
N VAL A 374 11.50 5.68 -15.34
CA VAL A 374 10.14 5.97 -14.86
C VAL A 374 9.17 5.39 -15.86
N HIS A 375 8.26 4.54 -15.39
CA HIS A 375 7.18 3.98 -16.17
C HIS A 375 5.86 4.65 -15.80
N TRP A 376 5.06 5.00 -16.80
CA TRP A 376 3.67 5.43 -16.64
C TRP A 376 2.74 4.27 -16.93
N ILE A 377 1.79 4.06 -16.03
CA ILE A 377 0.89 2.91 -16.04
C ILE A 377 -0.55 3.40 -16.09
N ALA A 378 -1.31 2.89 -17.05
CA ALA A 378 -2.75 2.98 -17.13
C ALA A 378 -3.33 1.56 -17.27
N ASP A 379 -4.44 1.29 -16.61
CA ASP A 379 -5.14 0.00 -16.67
C ASP A 379 -4.22 -1.22 -16.44
N GLY A 380 -3.22 -1.04 -15.54
CA GLY A 380 -2.26 -2.08 -15.17
C GLY A 380 -1.21 -2.38 -16.22
N LYS A 381 -1.02 -1.51 -17.23
CA LYS A 381 -0.03 -1.65 -18.30
C LYS A 381 0.89 -0.45 -18.36
N VAL A 382 2.16 -0.70 -18.64
CA VAL A 382 3.11 0.38 -18.96
C VAL A 382 2.75 0.93 -20.35
N ILE A 383 2.37 2.22 -20.39
CA ILE A 383 1.99 2.91 -21.63
C ILE A 383 3.06 3.90 -22.08
N ALA A 384 3.84 4.47 -21.15
CA ALA A 384 4.90 5.41 -21.48
C ALA A 384 6.12 5.21 -20.58
N VAL A 385 7.28 5.68 -21.03
CA VAL A 385 8.55 5.66 -20.31
C VAL A 385 9.19 7.05 -20.36
N GLY A 386 9.69 7.50 -19.22
CA GLY A 386 10.31 8.81 -19.06
C GLY A 386 9.67 9.63 -17.95
N ASN A 387 10.28 10.77 -17.63
CA ASN A 387 9.83 11.59 -16.50
C ASN A 387 8.50 12.32 -16.78
N THR A 388 8.12 12.47 -18.04
CA THR A 388 6.89 13.18 -18.46
C THR A 388 6.06 12.26 -19.33
N ILE A 389 4.77 12.26 -19.11
CA ILE A 389 3.76 11.70 -20.01
C ILE A 389 2.92 12.85 -20.58
N ASP A 390 2.62 12.78 -21.86
CA ASP A 390 1.59 13.54 -22.56
C ASP A 390 0.40 12.61 -22.72
N LEU A 391 -0.74 12.94 -22.11
CA LEU A 391 -1.89 12.03 -22.05
C LEU A 391 -2.54 11.87 -23.43
N ASP A 392 -2.49 12.88 -24.28
CA ASP A 392 -3.04 12.83 -25.63
C ASP A 392 -2.36 11.78 -26.51
N ASP A 393 -1.05 11.56 -26.30
CA ASP A 393 -0.30 10.54 -27.05
C ASP A 393 -0.79 9.11 -26.73
N PHE A 394 -1.56 8.91 -25.65
CA PHE A 394 -2.00 7.60 -25.14
C PHE A 394 -3.52 7.53 -24.90
N SER A 395 -4.31 8.41 -25.48
CA SER A 395 -5.76 8.50 -25.25
C SER A 395 -6.51 7.18 -25.49
N ASP A 396 -6.05 6.35 -26.42
CA ASP A 396 -6.62 5.01 -26.69
C ASP A 396 -6.28 3.96 -25.61
N GLU A 397 -5.29 4.23 -24.73
CA GLU A 397 -4.78 3.30 -23.73
C GLU A 397 -5.15 3.74 -22.30
N ILE A 398 -5.58 4.99 -22.14
CA ILE A 398 -5.94 5.59 -20.86
C ILE A 398 -7.39 5.30 -20.51
N GLY A 399 -7.60 4.77 -19.30
CA GLY A 399 -8.92 4.65 -18.68
C GLY A 399 -9.18 5.80 -17.69
N SER A 400 -9.44 5.46 -16.45
CA SER A 400 -9.80 6.45 -15.41
C SER A 400 -8.60 7.04 -14.64
N TYR A 401 -7.38 6.59 -14.91
CA TYR A 401 -6.19 7.03 -14.18
C TYR A 401 -4.90 6.81 -14.97
N VAL A 402 -3.86 7.52 -14.53
CA VAL A 402 -2.46 7.16 -14.76
C VAL A 402 -1.70 7.20 -13.43
N ARG A 403 -0.68 6.37 -13.29
CA ARG A 403 0.25 6.38 -12.15
C ARG A 403 1.67 6.12 -12.64
N ALA A 404 2.67 6.41 -11.82
CA ALA A 404 4.06 6.17 -12.18
C ALA A 404 4.77 5.21 -11.22
N GLU A 405 5.74 4.50 -11.77
CA GLU A 405 6.74 3.72 -11.04
C GLU A 405 8.13 4.21 -11.42
N ALA A 406 8.93 4.57 -10.42
CA ALA A 406 10.31 4.98 -10.63
C ALA A 406 11.26 3.93 -10.04
N PHE A 407 12.08 3.30 -10.85
CA PHE A 407 12.98 2.22 -10.45
C PHE A 407 14.45 2.64 -10.52
N GLY A 408 15.22 2.22 -9.52
CA GLY A 408 16.64 2.47 -9.43
C GLY A 408 17.37 1.40 -8.64
N HIS A 409 18.69 1.55 -8.48
CA HIS A 409 19.50 0.59 -7.74
C HIS A 409 19.09 0.43 -6.26
N GLY A 410 18.42 1.41 -5.68
CA GLY A 410 17.99 1.40 -4.29
C GLY A 410 16.58 0.86 -4.05
N GLY A 411 15.82 0.58 -5.12
CA GLY A 411 14.45 0.11 -5.02
C GLY A 411 13.52 0.72 -6.05
N VAL A 412 12.24 0.76 -5.72
CA VAL A 412 11.15 1.30 -6.54
C VAL A 412 10.30 2.26 -5.70
N LEU A 413 9.86 3.33 -6.33
CA LEU A 413 8.88 4.29 -5.81
C LEU A 413 7.63 4.21 -6.67
N TYR A 414 6.46 4.18 -6.04
CA TYR A 414 5.14 4.21 -6.67
C TYR A 414 4.44 5.52 -6.31
N THR A 415 3.92 6.24 -7.32
CA THR A 415 3.03 7.38 -7.07
C THR A 415 1.63 6.88 -6.73
N GLN A 416 0.83 7.73 -6.10
CA GLN A 416 -0.62 7.56 -6.11
C GLN A 416 -1.15 7.81 -7.51
N ALA A 417 -2.35 7.31 -7.80
CA ALA A 417 -2.99 7.49 -9.09
C ALA A 417 -3.44 8.96 -9.29
N PHE A 418 -3.09 9.54 -10.42
CA PHE A 418 -3.72 10.74 -10.95
C PHE A 418 -5.03 10.31 -11.59
N THR A 419 -6.16 10.74 -11.03
CA THR A 419 -7.46 10.36 -11.58
C THR A 419 -7.88 11.33 -12.67
N LEU A 420 -8.47 10.79 -13.73
CA LEU A 420 -8.79 11.51 -14.94
C LEU A 420 -10.29 11.58 -15.16
N ASP A 421 -10.80 12.80 -15.39
CA ASP A 421 -12.19 13.03 -15.79
C ASP A 421 -12.20 13.70 -17.15
N TYR A 422 -12.94 13.11 -18.11
CA TYR A 422 -13.02 13.55 -19.50
C TYR A 422 -14.26 12.99 -20.16
N ASP A 423 -14.65 13.57 -21.31
CA ASP A 423 -15.79 13.07 -22.08
C ASP A 423 -15.49 11.68 -22.67
N GLY A 424 -16.21 10.68 -22.25
CA GLY A 424 -15.98 9.28 -22.61
C GLY A 424 -15.21 8.48 -21.56
N ALA A 425 -14.89 9.05 -20.39
CA ALA A 425 -14.28 8.33 -19.28
C ALA A 425 -15.07 7.05 -18.91
N PRO A 426 -14.40 5.95 -18.52
CA PRO A 426 -15.07 4.70 -18.18
C PRO A 426 -16.09 4.86 -17.04
N GLU A 427 -17.21 4.16 -17.14
CA GLU A 427 -18.17 4.04 -16.03
C GLU A 427 -17.77 2.89 -15.10
N SER A 428 -18.13 3.00 -13.82
CA SER A 428 -17.91 1.94 -12.84
C SER A 428 -18.72 0.68 -13.18
N ASN A 429 -18.05 -0.46 -13.15
CA ASN A 429 -18.65 -1.78 -13.37
C ASN A 429 -18.66 -2.66 -12.11
N VAL A 430 -18.62 -2.05 -10.94
CA VAL A 430 -18.63 -2.76 -9.65
C VAL A 430 -19.95 -3.51 -9.46
N LYS A 431 -19.82 -4.78 -9.09
CA LYS A 431 -20.96 -5.65 -8.81
C LYS A 431 -21.21 -5.71 -7.31
N THR A 432 -22.46 -5.74 -6.90
CA THR A 432 -22.83 -6.02 -5.52
C THR A 432 -22.41 -7.45 -5.15
N THR A 433 -21.70 -7.61 -4.03
CA THR A 433 -21.28 -8.91 -3.52
C THR A 433 -22.12 -9.32 -2.32
N PHE A 434 -22.37 -10.63 -2.22
CA PHE A 434 -22.97 -11.23 -1.03
C PHE A 434 -21.85 -11.87 -0.20
N ASP A 435 -21.66 -11.38 1.03
CA ASP A 435 -20.71 -11.95 1.98
C ASP A 435 -21.44 -12.63 3.14
N PHE A 436 -21.35 -13.95 3.20
CA PHE A 436 -21.90 -14.72 4.31
C PHE A 436 -21.21 -14.39 5.65
N GLY A 437 -19.96 -13.93 5.60
CA GLY A 437 -19.22 -13.45 6.77
C GLY A 437 -19.94 -12.28 7.47
N ASN A 438 -20.58 -11.39 6.72
CA ASN A 438 -21.35 -10.28 7.30
C ASN A 438 -22.53 -10.80 8.13
N ILE A 439 -23.24 -11.82 7.66
CA ILE A 439 -24.33 -12.45 8.43
C ILE A 439 -23.80 -13.09 9.71
N LEU A 440 -22.65 -13.76 9.65
CA LEU A 440 -22.02 -14.34 10.84
C LEU A 440 -21.54 -13.25 11.81
N ALA A 441 -21.05 -12.12 11.32
CA ALA A 441 -20.68 -10.97 12.12
C ALA A 441 -21.88 -10.42 12.89
N GLU A 442 -22.97 -10.12 12.21
CA GLU A 442 -24.20 -9.62 12.83
C GLU A 442 -24.76 -10.62 13.86
N LEU A 443 -24.74 -11.93 13.56
CA LEU A 443 -25.15 -12.96 14.50
C LEU A 443 -24.25 -12.99 15.74
N LYS A 444 -22.92 -12.83 15.58
CA LYS A 444 -21.96 -12.74 16.70
C LYS A 444 -22.27 -11.53 17.56
N HIS A 445 -22.47 -10.36 16.96
CA HIS A 445 -22.82 -9.13 17.69
C HIS A 445 -24.12 -9.30 18.47
N PHE A 446 -25.16 -9.85 17.86
CA PHE A 446 -26.42 -10.13 18.53
C PHE A 446 -26.26 -11.08 19.72
N ILE A 447 -25.46 -12.13 19.58
CA ILE A 447 -25.18 -13.07 20.68
C ILE A 447 -24.43 -12.36 21.81
N ILE A 448 -23.42 -11.54 21.50
CA ILE A 448 -22.67 -10.77 22.49
C ILE A 448 -23.63 -9.81 23.22
N GLU A 449 -24.45 -9.07 22.49
CA GLU A 449 -25.42 -8.13 23.06
C GLU A 449 -26.40 -8.83 24.01
N VAL A 450 -26.98 -9.96 23.59
CA VAL A 450 -27.86 -10.76 24.45
C VAL A 450 -27.13 -11.28 25.69
N CYS A 451 -25.95 -11.81 25.53
CA CYS A 451 -25.15 -12.31 26.67
C CYS A 451 -24.77 -11.20 27.65
N THR A 452 -24.38 -10.03 27.15
CA THR A 452 -23.97 -8.89 27.98
C THR A 452 -25.16 -8.11 28.55
N SER A 453 -26.39 -8.35 28.09
CA SER A 453 -27.59 -7.76 28.66
C SER A 453 -27.93 -8.33 30.05
N ILE A 454 -27.40 -9.48 30.42
CA ILE A 454 -27.56 -10.08 31.75
C ILE A 454 -26.31 -9.82 32.61
N PRO A 455 -26.45 -9.52 33.91
CA PRO A 455 -25.33 -9.10 34.76
C PRO A 455 -24.15 -10.09 34.78
N LEU A 456 -24.42 -11.39 34.97
CA LEU A 456 -23.35 -12.40 34.97
C LEU A 456 -22.66 -12.54 33.61
N GLY A 457 -23.41 -12.46 32.52
CA GLY A 457 -22.85 -12.52 31.19
C GLY A 457 -21.96 -11.32 30.88
N LYS A 458 -22.37 -10.12 31.33
CA LYS A 458 -21.56 -8.93 31.25
C LYS A 458 -20.25 -9.06 32.05
N GLU A 459 -20.30 -9.58 33.26
CA GLU A 459 -19.09 -9.80 34.11
C GLU A 459 -18.13 -10.78 33.43
N VAL A 460 -18.63 -11.87 32.83
CA VAL A 460 -17.79 -12.82 32.11
C VAL A 460 -17.19 -12.19 30.85
N TYR A 461 -17.96 -11.45 30.09
CA TYR A 461 -17.48 -10.75 28.91
C TYR A 461 -16.39 -9.74 29.29
N ASP A 462 -16.66 -8.87 30.28
CA ASP A 462 -15.71 -7.89 30.76
C ASP A 462 -14.40 -8.55 31.26
N PHE A 463 -14.48 -9.69 31.95
CA PHE A 463 -13.30 -10.46 32.36
C PHE A 463 -12.46 -10.93 31.17
N LEU A 464 -13.10 -11.36 30.06
CA LEU A 464 -12.41 -11.88 28.88
C LEU A 464 -11.78 -10.78 28.02
N VAL A 465 -12.41 -9.59 27.96
CA VAL A 465 -12.01 -8.56 26.99
C VAL A 465 -11.31 -7.37 27.62
N LYS A 466 -11.59 -7.04 28.90
CA LYS A 466 -10.92 -5.90 29.53
C LYS A 466 -9.42 -6.16 29.68
N PRO A 467 -8.61 -5.13 29.47
CA PRO A 467 -7.18 -5.21 29.73
C PRO A 467 -6.91 -5.65 31.15
N VAL A 468 -5.89 -6.50 31.32
CA VAL A 468 -5.33 -6.81 32.63
C VAL A 468 -4.52 -5.60 33.06
N THR A 469 -5.02 -4.84 34.02
CA THR A 469 -4.21 -3.84 34.72
C THR A 469 -3.40 -4.57 35.80
N GLU A 470 -2.08 -4.38 35.83
CA GLU A 470 -1.20 -4.90 36.85
C GLU A 470 -1.67 -4.51 38.25
#